data_0a63510c25605e958015cb3ffc90ba6e
#
_entry.id   0a63510c25605e958015cb3ffc90ba6e
#
_cell.length_a   1.000
_cell.length_b   1.000
_cell.length_c   1.000
_cell.angle_alpha   90.00
_cell.angle_beta   90.00
_cell.angle_gamma   90.00
#
_symmetry.space_group_name_H-M   'P 1'
#
loop_
_entity.id
_entity.type
_entity.pdbx_description
1 polymer ?
#
loop_
_entity_poly.entity_id
_entity_poly.type
_entity_poly.pdbx_seq_one_letter_code
_entity_poly.pdbx_strand_id
1 'polypeptide(L)'
;IGRFFYLYMIMDIFSRKVVGWEVYDCESGEHAANLLERTLWSEKCVNEEIILHSDNGSPMKSLTMQAKMIEMGVIGSRSRPGVSNDNPYSESLFRTVKYCHRWPSEGFKSLEEARAWVRDFVRWYNTEHRHSRIRFVTPEQRHKGEDQQILAKRTELYAEAKVRNPSRWSGETRNWDKIGSVELNPENKKEAA
;
A
#
# COMPACT_ATOMS: atom_id res chain seq x y z
N ILE A 1 17.17 27.68 3.14
CA ILE A 1 17.11 26.46 3.95
C ILE A 1 15.78 25.81 3.62
N GLY A 2 15.80 24.61 3.02
CA GLY A 2 14.59 23.89 2.65
C GLY A 2 13.73 23.55 3.88
N ARG A 3 12.41 23.66 3.74
CA ARG A 3 11.45 23.24 4.75
C ARG A 3 11.08 21.78 4.49
N PHE A 4 11.14 20.93 5.51
CA PHE A 4 10.76 19.52 5.43
C PHE A 4 9.34 19.34 5.94
N PHE A 5 8.59 18.43 5.28
CA PHE A 5 7.30 17.96 5.73
C PHE A 5 7.36 16.44 5.89
N TYR A 6 6.60 15.93 6.84
CA TYR A 6 6.59 14.50 7.22
C TYR A 6 5.30 13.86 6.73
N LEU A 7 5.44 12.92 5.81
CA LEU A 7 4.32 12.16 5.25
C LEU A 7 4.17 10.85 6.00
N TYR A 8 3.00 10.66 6.60
CA TYR A 8 2.55 9.41 7.21
C TYR A 8 1.57 8.72 6.26
N MET A 9 1.74 7.40 6.07
CA MET A 9 0.85 6.59 5.24
C MET A 9 0.60 5.24 5.87
N ILE A 10 -0.64 4.77 5.77
CA ILE A 10 -1.06 3.41 6.12
C ILE A 10 -1.58 2.75 4.86
N MET A 11 -1.09 1.56 4.56
CA MET A 11 -1.45 0.80 3.36
C MET A 11 -1.98 -0.58 3.76
N ASP A 12 -3.09 -0.99 3.18
CA ASP A 12 -3.52 -2.38 3.18
C ASP A 12 -2.64 -3.19 2.23
N ILE A 13 -1.87 -4.15 2.76
CA ILE A 13 -0.93 -4.95 1.96
C ILE A 13 -1.64 -5.90 1.00
N PHE A 14 -2.88 -6.31 1.30
CA PHE A 14 -3.66 -7.17 0.42
C PHE A 14 -4.06 -6.46 -0.87
N SER A 15 -4.68 -5.29 -0.74
CA SER A 15 -5.16 -4.52 -1.88
C SER A 15 -4.15 -3.53 -2.44
N ARG A 16 -3.13 -3.17 -1.68
CA ARG A 16 -2.20 -2.06 -1.94
C ARG A 16 -2.81 -0.67 -1.79
N LYS A 17 -4.06 -0.58 -1.32
CA LYS A 17 -4.73 0.70 -1.11
C LYS A 17 -4.05 1.48 0.02
N VAL A 18 -3.77 2.74 -0.22
CA VAL A 18 -3.46 3.69 0.84
C VAL A 18 -4.76 4.01 1.55
N VAL A 19 -4.94 3.46 2.75
CA VAL A 19 -6.16 3.58 3.56
C VAL A 19 -6.12 4.76 4.53
N GLY A 20 -4.93 5.25 4.86
CA GLY A 20 -4.74 6.44 5.69
C GLY A 20 -3.51 7.22 5.28
N TRP A 21 -3.60 8.54 5.34
CA TRP A 21 -2.45 9.42 5.12
C TRP A 21 -2.63 10.78 5.78
N GLU A 22 -1.52 11.42 6.08
CA GLU A 22 -1.49 12.81 6.53
C GLU A 22 -0.09 13.40 6.36
N VAL A 23 0.00 14.72 6.25
CA VAL A 23 1.26 15.47 6.19
C VAL A 23 1.34 16.44 7.35
N TYR A 24 2.48 16.47 8.02
CA TYR A 24 2.76 17.35 9.15
C TYR A 24 4.06 18.12 8.94
N ASP A 25 4.24 19.17 9.71
CA ASP A 25 5.47 19.98 9.75
C ASP A 25 6.48 19.48 10.77
N CYS A 26 6.12 18.51 11.60
CA CYS A 26 7.01 17.86 12.55
C CYS A 26 6.72 16.36 12.65
N GLU A 27 7.70 15.61 13.11
CA GLU A 27 7.57 14.19 13.39
C GLU A 27 7.07 13.98 14.82
N SER A 28 6.01 13.17 15.01
CA SER A 28 5.41 12.91 16.31
C SER A 28 4.74 11.55 16.38
N GLY A 29 4.86 10.88 17.53
CA GLY A 29 4.10 9.67 17.83
C GLY A 29 2.60 9.92 17.98
N GLU A 30 2.20 11.12 18.38
CA GLU A 30 0.80 11.54 18.46
C GLU A 30 0.18 11.63 17.06
N HIS A 31 0.91 12.16 16.08
CA HIS A 31 0.47 12.19 14.69
C HIS A 31 0.23 10.80 14.12
N ALA A 32 1.15 9.86 14.41
CA ALA A 32 0.99 8.47 14.01
C ALA A 32 -0.22 7.80 14.67
N ALA A 33 -0.42 8.02 15.98
CA ALA A 33 -1.54 7.49 16.74
C ALA A 33 -2.89 8.02 16.24
N ASN A 34 -3.00 9.32 15.99
CA ASN A 34 -4.21 9.95 15.46
C ASN A 34 -4.53 9.46 14.04
N LEU A 35 -3.52 9.26 13.21
CA LEU A 35 -3.71 8.70 11.88
C LEU A 35 -4.22 7.26 11.95
N LEU A 36 -3.62 6.41 12.81
CA LEU A 36 -4.08 5.03 13.02
C LEU A 36 -5.55 5.00 13.42
N GLU A 37 -5.92 5.72 14.47
CA GLU A 37 -7.30 5.78 14.98
C GLU A 37 -8.28 6.20 13.89
N ARG A 38 -8.02 7.31 13.21
CA ARG A 38 -8.85 7.82 12.10
C ARG A 38 -8.98 6.80 10.97
N THR A 39 -7.90 6.07 10.65
CA THR A 39 -7.90 5.06 9.60
C THR A 39 -8.78 3.87 9.98
N LEU A 40 -8.66 3.35 11.20
CA LEU A 40 -9.48 2.24 11.67
C LEU A 40 -10.98 2.57 11.66
N TRP A 41 -11.34 3.80 12.05
CA TRP A 41 -12.73 4.26 11.98
C TRP A 41 -13.22 4.41 10.53
N SER A 42 -12.41 4.97 9.64
CA SER A 42 -12.81 5.19 8.23
C SER A 42 -12.97 3.88 7.46
N GLU A 43 -12.12 2.89 7.73
CA GLU A 43 -12.17 1.54 7.12
C GLU A 43 -13.13 0.60 7.87
N LYS A 44 -13.76 1.05 8.98
CA LYS A 44 -14.74 0.30 9.79
C LYS A 44 -14.19 -1.03 10.33
N CYS A 45 -12.92 -1.06 10.67
CA CYS A 45 -12.23 -2.24 11.18
C CYS A 45 -11.82 -2.11 12.66
N VAL A 46 -12.47 -1.23 13.41
CA VAL A 46 -12.31 -1.17 14.87
C VAL A 46 -12.83 -2.46 15.48
N ASN A 47 -12.04 -3.06 16.39
CA ASN A 47 -12.25 -4.37 17.02
C ASN A 47 -12.04 -5.59 16.09
N GLU A 48 -11.49 -5.40 14.91
CA GLU A 48 -10.98 -6.51 14.09
C GLU A 48 -9.54 -6.86 14.50
N GLU A 49 -9.11 -8.08 14.21
CA GLU A 49 -7.71 -8.48 14.41
C GLU A 49 -6.80 -7.83 13.37
N ILE A 50 -6.29 -6.64 13.68
CA ILE A 50 -5.41 -5.88 12.79
C ILE A 50 -3.97 -6.01 13.25
N ILE A 51 -3.08 -6.33 12.32
CA ILE A 51 -1.63 -6.27 12.52
C ILE A 51 -1.10 -5.04 11.79
N LEU A 52 -0.54 -4.10 12.56
CA LEU A 52 0.16 -2.94 12.00
C LEU A 52 1.65 -3.22 11.96
N HIS A 53 2.18 -3.43 10.75
CA HIS A 53 3.62 -3.58 10.54
C HIS A 53 4.25 -2.23 10.19
N SER A 54 5.39 -1.93 10.80
CA SER A 54 6.15 -0.72 10.53
C SER A 54 7.66 -0.96 10.57
N ASP A 55 8.41 0.00 10.07
CA ASP A 55 9.83 0.12 10.35
C ASP A 55 10.08 0.50 11.82
N ASN A 56 11.35 0.73 12.14
CA ASN A 56 11.80 1.13 13.46
C ASN A 56 11.84 2.65 13.66
N GLY A 57 11.04 3.41 12.92
CA GLY A 57 10.95 4.87 13.04
C GLY A 57 10.56 5.35 14.45
N SER A 58 11.00 6.54 14.81
CA SER A 58 10.76 7.12 16.13
C SER A 58 9.27 7.24 16.49
N PRO A 59 8.37 7.71 15.60
CA PRO A 59 6.94 7.79 15.91
C PRO A 59 6.32 6.45 16.25
N MET A 60 6.75 5.38 15.56
CA MET A 60 6.21 4.04 15.73
C MET A 60 6.65 3.38 17.05
N LYS A 61 7.78 3.85 17.62
CA LYS A 61 8.30 3.38 18.93
C LYS A 61 7.79 4.20 20.10
N SER A 62 7.10 5.30 19.87
CA SER A 62 6.63 6.18 20.94
C SER A 62 5.62 5.47 21.85
N LEU A 63 5.63 5.82 23.13
CA LEU A 63 4.67 5.30 24.11
C LEU A 63 3.24 5.66 23.72
N THR A 64 3.01 6.86 23.17
CA THR A 64 1.71 7.31 22.67
C THR A 64 1.16 6.38 21.59
N MET A 65 2.00 6.03 20.60
CA MET A 65 1.59 5.11 19.54
C MET A 65 1.32 3.69 20.08
N GLN A 66 2.16 3.20 21.00
CA GLN A 66 1.96 1.90 21.63
C GLN A 66 0.67 1.85 22.45
N ALA A 67 0.41 2.88 23.25
CA ALA A 67 -0.84 2.99 24.01
C ALA A 67 -2.07 3.00 23.10
N LYS A 68 -2.02 3.76 21.99
CA LYS A 68 -3.11 3.79 21.01
C LYS A 68 -3.34 2.44 20.34
N MET A 69 -2.29 1.72 19.97
CA MET A 69 -2.44 0.36 19.42
C MET A 69 -3.12 -0.57 20.40
N ILE A 70 -2.75 -0.54 21.69
CA ILE A 70 -3.41 -1.34 22.74
C ILE A 70 -4.88 -0.94 22.89
N GLU A 71 -5.17 0.37 22.97
CA GLU A 71 -6.52 0.89 23.09
C GLU A 71 -7.43 0.43 21.94
N MET A 72 -6.89 0.40 20.72
CA MET A 72 -7.63 0.04 19.50
C MET A 72 -7.58 -1.47 19.18
N GLY A 73 -6.96 -2.30 20.03
CA GLY A 73 -6.84 -3.74 19.80
C GLY A 73 -5.91 -4.12 18.64
N VAL A 74 -4.98 -3.23 18.25
CA VAL A 74 -4.07 -3.45 17.12
C VAL A 74 -2.78 -4.13 17.61
N ILE A 75 -2.39 -5.20 16.92
CA ILE A 75 -1.13 -5.90 17.17
C ILE A 75 0.00 -5.19 16.42
N GLY A 76 0.99 -4.70 17.15
CA GLY A 76 2.18 -4.09 16.56
C GLY A 76 3.18 -5.14 16.08
N SER A 77 3.64 -5.00 14.83
CA SER A 77 4.76 -5.76 14.26
C SER A 77 5.81 -4.80 13.74
N ARG A 78 7.09 -5.18 13.82
CA ARG A 78 8.19 -4.30 13.40
C ARG A 78 9.23 -5.05 12.60
N SER A 79 9.85 -4.32 11.68
CA SER A 79 11.02 -4.81 10.94
C SER A 79 12.16 -5.19 11.89
N ARG A 80 12.85 -6.27 11.57
CA ARG A 80 14.05 -6.68 12.30
C ARG A 80 15.17 -5.66 12.07
N PRO A 81 15.98 -5.33 13.07
CA PRO A 81 17.10 -4.42 12.90
C PRO A 81 18.07 -4.91 11.81
N GLY A 82 18.41 -4.04 10.86
CA GLY A 82 19.36 -4.36 9.79
C GLY A 82 18.86 -5.26 8.67
N VAL A 83 17.57 -5.61 8.63
CA VAL A 83 16.96 -6.43 7.57
C VAL A 83 16.13 -5.54 6.64
N SER A 84 16.69 -5.23 5.48
CA SER A 84 16.06 -4.33 4.50
C SER A 84 14.79 -4.88 3.85
N ASN A 85 14.60 -6.21 3.83
CA ASN A 85 13.47 -6.84 3.15
C ASN A 85 12.22 -7.00 4.04
N ASP A 86 12.25 -6.51 5.26
CA ASP A 86 11.14 -6.69 6.20
C ASP A 86 9.96 -5.74 5.96
N ASN A 87 10.13 -4.67 5.17
CA ASN A 87 9.04 -3.73 4.85
C ASN A 87 8.95 -3.38 3.34
N PRO A 88 8.93 -4.38 2.45
CA PRO A 88 9.02 -4.16 1.00
C PRO A 88 7.81 -3.38 0.44
N TYR A 89 6.67 -3.45 1.12
CA TYR A 89 5.43 -2.78 0.69
C TYR A 89 5.50 -1.27 0.87
N SER A 90 5.91 -0.81 2.04
CA SER A 90 6.10 0.62 2.32
C SER A 90 7.22 1.20 1.48
N GLU A 91 8.35 0.48 1.33
CA GLU A 91 9.45 0.90 0.46
C GLU A 91 9.01 1.08 -0.99
N SER A 92 8.23 0.13 -1.53
CA SER A 92 7.67 0.22 -2.87
C SER A 92 6.70 1.39 -3.03
N LEU A 93 5.87 1.67 -2.02
CA LEU A 93 4.96 2.81 -2.00
C LEU A 93 5.74 4.13 -2.01
N PHE A 94 6.69 4.30 -1.08
CA PHE A 94 7.50 5.52 -1.02
C PHE A 94 8.37 5.71 -2.26
N ARG A 95 8.84 4.64 -2.86
CA ARG A 95 9.50 4.72 -4.18
C ARG A 95 8.54 5.28 -5.23
N THR A 96 7.29 4.83 -5.27
CA THR A 96 6.28 5.35 -6.20
C THR A 96 5.98 6.82 -5.94
N VAL A 97 5.90 7.25 -4.68
CA VAL A 97 5.78 8.67 -4.30
C VAL A 97 6.96 9.47 -4.84
N LYS A 98 8.19 9.04 -4.54
CA LYS A 98 9.43 9.76 -4.88
C LYS A 98 9.64 9.92 -6.39
N TYR A 99 9.26 8.92 -7.17
CA TYR A 99 9.45 8.90 -8.62
C TYR A 99 8.16 9.20 -9.41
N CYS A 100 7.13 9.72 -8.74
CA CYS A 100 5.94 10.18 -9.42
C CYS A 100 6.28 11.35 -10.35
N HIS A 101 5.88 11.25 -11.61
CA HIS A 101 6.13 12.30 -12.62
C HIS A 101 5.53 13.67 -12.25
N ARG A 102 4.61 13.71 -11.31
CA ARG A 102 3.99 14.94 -10.77
C ARG A 102 4.71 15.49 -9.54
N TRP A 103 5.85 14.89 -9.14
CA TRP A 103 6.62 15.39 -8.00
C TRP A 103 7.18 16.79 -8.33
N PRO A 104 6.94 17.80 -7.49
CA PRO A 104 7.43 19.15 -7.75
C PRO A 104 8.95 19.21 -7.62
N SER A 105 9.64 19.71 -8.66
CA SER A 105 11.10 19.78 -8.70
C SER A 105 11.70 20.68 -7.61
N GLU A 106 10.95 21.71 -7.20
CA GLU A 106 11.35 22.68 -6.19
C GLU A 106 10.90 22.32 -4.76
N GLY A 107 10.20 21.16 -4.61
CA GLY A 107 9.57 20.79 -3.35
C GLY A 107 8.28 21.59 -3.06
N PHE A 108 7.82 21.57 -1.81
CA PHE A 108 6.58 22.22 -1.39
C PHE A 108 6.87 23.50 -0.62
N LYS A 109 6.14 24.57 -0.90
CA LYS A 109 6.30 25.89 -0.26
C LYS A 109 5.52 25.98 1.05
N SER A 110 4.45 25.19 1.19
CA SER A 110 3.62 25.17 2.40
C SER A 110 3.11 23.76 2.73
N LEU A 111 2.64 23.58 3.96
CA LEU A 111 2.01 22.33 4.39
C LEU A 111 0.72 22.04 3.61
N GLU A 112 -0.04 23.08 3.28
CA GLU A 112 -1.27 22.98 2.50
C GLU A 112 -0.98 22.50 1.07
N GLU A 113 0.08 23.00 0.45
CA GLU A 113 0.53 22.56 -0.87
C GLU A 113 0.95 21.08 -0.84
N ALA A 114 1.72 20.68 0.16
CA ALA A 114 2.12 19.29 0.35
C ALA A 114 0.91 18.37 0.55
N ARG A 115 -0.06 18.77 1.38
CA ARG A 115 -1.31 18.03 1.59
C ARG A 115 -2.16 17.92 0.32
N ALA A 116 -2.27 18.99 -0.44
CA ALA A 116 -3.01 18.99 -1.70
C ALA A 116 -2.38 18.01 -2.70
N TRP A 117 -1.06 18.02 -2.84
CA TRP A 117 -0.34 17.10 -3.70
C TRP A 117 -0.51 15.65 -3.25
N VAL A 118 -0.35 15.35 -1.96
CA VAL A 118 -0.51 13.98 -1.43
C VAL A 118 -1.93 13.47 -1.61
N ARG A 119 -2.94 14.32 -1.39
CA ARG A 119 -4.35 13.97 -1.67
C ARG A 119 -4.54 13.53 -3.12
N ASP A 120 -4.00 14.29 -4.06
CA ASP A 120 -4.13 14.01 -5.49
C ASP A 120 -3.31 12.77 -5.90
N PHE A 121 -2.13 12.59 -5.29
CA PHE A 121 -1.34 11.38 -5.43
C PHE A 121 -2.08 10.15 -4.94
N VAL A 122 -2.63 10.16 -3.71
CA VAL A 122 -3.35 9.02 -3.12
C VAL A 122 -4.58 8.68 -3.95
N ARG A 123 -5.34 9.68 -4.41
CA ARG A 123 -6.47 9.45 -5.29
C ARG A 123 -6.03 8.73 -6.56
N TRP A 124 -5.04 9.26 -7.28
CA TRP A 124 -4.48 8.62 -8.47
C TRP A 124 -3.96 7.21 -8.18
N TYR A 125 -3.19 7.04 -7.11
CA TYR A 125 -2.61 5.76 -6.73
C TYR A 125 -3.69 4.70 -6.46
N ASN A 126 -4.73 5.05 -5.74
CA ASN A 126 -5.79 4.12 -5.39
C ASN A 126 -6.73 3.80 -6.57
N THR A 127 -7.03 4.78 -7.44
CA THR A 127 -8.12 4.65 -8.43
C THR A 127 -7.65 4.49 -9.88
N GLU A 128 -6.42 4.87 -10.20
CA GLU A 128 -5.92 4.87 -11.59
C GLU A 128 -4.66 4.02 -11.76
N HIS A 129 -3.74 4.05 -10.80
CA HIS A 129 -2.49 3.30 -10.88
C HIS A 129 -2.72 1.79 -10.83
N ARG A 130 -2.22 1.08 -11.84
CA ARG A 130 -2.40 -0.36 -12.00
C ARG A 130 -1.14 -1.11 -11.60
N HIS A 131 -1.23 -1.90 -10.54
CA HIS A 131 -0.11 -2.64 -10.00
C HIS A 131 0.06 -4.00 -10.68
N SER A 132 1.24 -4.29 -11.21
CA SER A 132 1.57 -5.59 -11.80
C SER A 132 1.42 -6.74 -10.80
N ARG A 133 1.78 -6.50 -9.54
CA ARG A 133 1.71 -7.49 -8.44
C ARG A 133 0.28 -7.85 -8.02
N ILE A 134 -0.73 -7.08 -8.42
CA ILE A 134 -2.15 -7.40 -8.22
C ILE A 134 -2.87 -7.55 -9.57
N ARG A 135 -2.17 -8.10 -10.57
CA ARG A 135 -2.70 -8.40 -11.90
C ARG A 135 -3.24 -7.17 -12.65
N PHE A 136 -2.61 -6.01 -12.48
CA PHE A 136 -2.97 -4.75 -13.15
C PHE A 136 -4.41 -4.27 -12.93
N VAL A 137 -4.98 -4.58 -11.78
CA VAL A 137 -6.14 -3.86 -11.24
C VAL A 137 -5.67 -2.67 -10.42
N THR A 138 -6.56 -1.75 -10.09
CA THR A 138 -6.24 -0.67 -9.16
C THR A 138 -6.38 -1.15 -7.70
N PRO A 139 -5.68 -0.52 -6.74
CA PRO A 139 -5.85 -0.81 -5.33
C PRO A 139 -7.31 -0.75 -4.88
N GLU A 140 -8.05 0.27 -5.30
CA GLU A 140 -9.46 0.45 -4.96
C GLU A 140 -10.33 -0.70 -5.48
N GLN A 141 -10.13 -1.14 -6.74
CA GLN A 141 -10.85 -2.26 -7.33
C GLN A 141 -10.62 -3.56 -6.54
N ARG A 142 -9.38 -3.81 -6.14
CA ARG A 142 -9.05 -4.99 -5.34
C ARG A 142 -9.60 -4.89 -3.91
N HIS A 143 -9.52 -3.73 -3.30
CA HIS A 143 -10.03 -3.49 -1.95
C HIS A 143 -11.55 -3.72 -1.86
N LYS A 144 -12.29 -3.34 -2.90
CA LYS A 144 -13.73 -3.58 -3.03
C LYS A 144 -14.09 -4.99 -3.51
N GLY A 145 -13.11 -5.85 -3.83
CA GLY A 145 -13.35 -7.19 -4.35
C GLY A 145 -13.80 -7.23 -5.82
N GLU A 146 -13.75 -6.12 -6.54
CA GLU A 146 -14.10 -6.01 -7.96
C GLU A 146 -13.08 -6.70 -8.87
N ASP A 147 -11.87 -6.95 -8.38
CA ASP A 147 -10.78 -7.60 -9.10
C ASP A 147 -11.18 -8.95 -9.67
N GLN A 148 -11.98 -9.74 -8.97
CA GLN A 148 -12.41 -11.06 -9.41
C GLN A 148 -13.16 -11.01 -10.76
N GLN A 149 -14.12 -10.12 -10.89
CA GLN A 149 -14.87 -9.97 -12.14
C GLN A 149 -14.00 -9.39 -13.27
N ILE A 150 -13.14 -8.44 -12.95
CA ILE A 150 -12.24 -7.83 -13.92
C ILE A 150 -11.26 -8.87 -14.47
N LEU A 151 -10.70 -9.71 -13.62
CA LEU A 151 -9.73 -10.74 -14.01
C LEU A 151 -10.37 -11.86 -14.79
N ALA A 152 -11.59 -12.31 -14.42
CA ALA A 152 -12.36 -13.28 -15.17
C ALA A 152 -12.62 -12.80 -16.60
N LYS A 153 -13.11 -11.57 -16.78
CA LYS A 153 -13.31 -10.97 -18.11
C LYS A 153 -12.01 -10.89 -18.93
N ARG A 154 -10.88 -10.63 -18.29
CA ARG A 154 -9.57 -10.63 -18.99
C ARG A 154 -9.18 -12.02 -19.45
N THR A 155 -9.41 -13.04 -18.62
CA THR A 155 -9.16 -14.44 -19.00
C THR A 155 -9.95 -14.81 -20.25
N GLU A 156 -11.24 -14.54 -20.27
CA GLU A 156 -12.11 -14.77 -21.43
C GLU A 156 -11.63 -14.03 -22.68
N LEU A 157 -11.38 -12.73 -22.56
CA LEU A 157 -10.90 -11.89 -23.67
C LEU A 157 -9.58 -12.41 -24.27
N TYR A 158 -8.64 -12.84 -23.43
CA TYR A 158 -7.35 -13.37 -23.91
C TYR A 158 -7.51 -14.75 -24.55
N ALA A 159 -8.39 -15.59 -24.02
CA ALA A 159 -8.71 -16.89 -24.63
C ALA A 159 -9.34 -16.72 -26.03
N GLU A 160 -10.34 -15.83 -26.16
CA GLU A 160 -10.94 -15.50 -27.46
C GLU A 160 -9.91 -14.88 -28.45
N ALA A 161 -9.04 -14.00 -27.98
CA ALA A 161 -8.02 -13.39 -28.83
C ALA A 161 -7.01 -14.44 -29.32
N LYS A 162 -6.65 -15.44 -28.49
CA LYS A 162 -5.80 -16.57 -28.88
C LYS A 162 -6.46 -17.44 -29.95
N VAL A 163 -7.75 -17.74 -29.79
CA VAL A 163 -8.52 -18.49 -30.79
C VAL A 163 -8.60 -17.75 -32.14
N ARG A 164 -8.85 -16.44 -32.10
CA ARG A 164 -8.95 -15.63 -33.35
C ARG A 164 -7.63 -15.48 -34.10
N ASN A 165 -6.51 -15.43 -33.38
CA ASN A 165 -5.19 -15.22 -33.97
C ASN A 165 -4.12 -16.10 -33.30
N PRO A 166 -4.14 -17.44 -33.51
CA PRO A 166 -3.24 -18.37 -32.82
C PRO A 166 -1.76 -18.06 -33.07
N SER A 167 -1.41 -17.62 -34.27
CA SER A 167 -0.01 -17.33 -34.68
C SER A 167 0.65 -16.19 -33.90
N ARG A 168 -0.14 -15.35 -33.19
CA ARG A 168 0.41 -14.27 -32.34
C ARG A 168 0.87 -14.77 -30.95
N TRP A 169 0.68 -16.04 -30.64
CA TRP A 169 0.91 -16.60 -29.32
C TRP A 169 1.92 -17.75 -29.41
N SER A 170 3.11 -17.56 -28.82
CA SER A 170 4.15 -18.60 -28.75
C SER A 170 3.96 -19.59 -27.59
N GLY A 171 2.97 -19.38 -26.74
CA GLY A 171 2.69 -20.20 -25.57
C GLY A 171 1.32 -19.89 -24.97
N GLU A 172 1.16 -20.14 -23.68
CA GLU A 172 -0.08 -19.87 -22.98
C GLU A 172 -0.35 -18.35 -22.81
N THR A 173 -1.60 -17.99 -22.59
CA THR A 173 -2.00 -16.61 -22.28
C THR A 173 -1.46 -16.23 -20.89
N ARG A 174 -1.40 -14.92 -20.60
CA ARG A 174 -1.03 -14.45 -19.27
C ARG A 174 -1.99 -15.00 -18.21
N ASN A 175 -1.42 -15.50 -17.12
CA ASN A 175 -2.21 -15.91 -15.97
C ASN A 175 -2.88 -14.68 -15.30
N TRP A 176 -4.22 -14.64 -15.32
CA TRP A 176 -5.07 -13.62 -14.71
C TRP A 176 -5.72 -14.10 -13.42
N ASP A 177 -5.34 -15.26 -12.88
CA ASP A 177 -5.91 -15.76 -11.63
C ASP A 177 -5.75 -14.75 -10.51
N LYS A 178 -6.77 -14.62 -9.68
CA LYS A 178 -6.74 -13.76 -8.51
C LYS A 178 -5.61 -14.19 -7.58
N ILE A 179 -4.82 -13.23 -7.12
CA ILE A 179 -3.84 -13.46 -6.07
C ILE A 179 -4.58 -13.59 -4.75
N GLY A 180 -4.39 -14.69 -4.04
CA GLY A 180 -5.00 -14.98 -2.75
C GLY A 180 -4.41 -14.16 -1.59
N SER A 181 -4.11 -14.83 -0.48
CA SER A 181 -3.48 -14.23 0.69
C SER A 181 -2.13 -13.59 0.34
N VAL A 182 -1.81 -12.54 1.04
CA VAL A 182 -0.53 -11.82 0.90
C VAL A 182 0.17 -11.85 2.25
N GLU A 183 1.38 -12.37 2.26
CA GLU A 183 2.23 -12.43 3.44
C GLU A 183 3.31 -11.35 3.37
N LEU A 184 3.67 -10.81 4.51
CA LEU A 184 4.70 -9.78 4.58
C LEU A 184 6.09 -10.35 4.27
N ASN A 185 6.43 -11.47 4.90
CA ASN A 185 7.68 -12.22 4.72
C ASN A 185 7.33 -13.71 4.59
N PRO A 186 6.92 -14.17 3.38
CA PRO A 186 6.64 -15.58 3.20
C PRO A 186 7.92 -16.40 3.48
N GLU A 187 7.83 -17.37 4.36
CA GLU A 187 8.89 -18.33 4.52
C GLU A 187 9.15 -18.98 3.17
N ASN A 188 10.37 -18.87 2.66
CA ASN A 188 10.80 -19.65 1.52
C ASN A 188 10.77 -21.13 1.94
N LYS A 189 9.66 -21.82 1.71
CA LYS A 189 9.65 -23.28 1.72
C LYS A 189 10.61 -23.69 0.61
N LYS A 190 11.88 -23.92 0.97
CA LYS A 190 12.77 -24.68 0.13
C LYS A 190 12.08 -26.03 -0.01
N GLU A 191 11.57 -26.31 -1.21
CA GLU A 191 11.20 -27.65 -1.57
C GLU A 191 12.41 -28.52 -1.25
N ALA A 192 12.25 -29.42 -0.28
CA ALA A 192 13.24 -30.44 -0.01
C ALA A 192 13.27 -31.31 -1.25
N ALA A 193 14.40 -31.23 -2.00
CA ALA A 193 14.71 -32.09 -3.12
C ALA A 193 15.03 -33.48 -2.63
#